data_def95929ebf0ae75646a20546bbfb41d
#
_entry.id   def95929ebf0ae75646a20546bbfb41d
#
_cell.length_a   1.000
_cell.length_b   1.000
_cell.length_c   1.000
_cell.angle_alpha   90.00
_cell.angle_beta   90.00
_cell.angle_gamma   90.00
#
_symmetry.space_group_name_H-M   'P 1'
#
loop_
_entity.id
_entity.type
_entity.pdbx_description
1 polymer ?
#
loop_
_entity_poly.entity_id
_entity_poly.type
_entity_poly.pdbx_seq_one_letter_code
_entity_poly.pdbx_strand_id
1 'polypeptide(L)'
;MKKNDNKGNRSSLSDGYSDFNSSRKAIYFSIAAILSYMIIGTAVFANWVDGWSTVDALYYIVATFTTVGYGDLSPVTPGQRVFGIFFAIFGILVLGNVALGIVFDQLINSFQKTQSDSKKSSQDKFMSK
;
A
#
# COMPACT_ATOMS: atom_id res chain seq x y z
N MET A 1 14.20 -42.13 26.23
CA MET A 1 13.69 -40.82 26.70
C MET A 1 13.83 -39.83 25.55
N LYS A 2 12.81 -39.81 24.67
CA LYS A 2 12.80 -39.00 23.44
C LYS A 2 11.55 -38.08 23.49
N LYS A 3 11.70 -36.88 24.03
CA LYS A 3 10.60 -35.91 24.12
C LYS A 3 11.13 -34.48 24.00
N ASN A 4 11.53 -34.04 22.79
CA ASN A 4 11.82 -32.63 22.59
C ASN A 4 11.77 -32.14 21.14
N ASP A 5 11.33 -32.90 20.11
CA ASP A 5 11.44 -32.51 18.72
C ASP A 5 10.21 -31.74 18.17
N ASN A 6 9.18 -31.48 19.00
CA ASN A 6 7.91 -30.90 18.50
C ASN A 6 7.71 -29.40 18.86
N LYS A 7 8.67 -28.78 19.55
CA LYS A 7 8.54 -27.35 19.96
C LYS A 7 9.07 -26.40 18.91
N GLY A 8 10.07 -26.80 18.13
CA GLY A 8 10.66 -25.96 17.08
C GLY A 8 9.79 -25.79 15.83
N ASN A 9 8.94 -26.79 15.53
CA ASN A 9 8.09 -26.76 14.34
C ASN A 9 6.79 -25.94 14.55
N ARG A 10 6.35 -25.79 15.79
CA ARG A 10 5.15 -24.98 16.10
C ARG A 10 5.42 -23.49 16.13
N SER A 11 6.62 -23.07 16.52
CA SER A 11 6.99 -21.65 16.52
C SER A 11 7.16 -21.10 15.10
N SER A 12 7.76 -21.85 14.19
CA SER A 12 7.95 -21.41 12.80
C SER A 12 6.63 -21.31 12.02
N LEU A 13 5.64 -22.14 12.34
CA LEU A 13 4.30 -22.08 11.73
C LEU A 13 3.48 -20.90 12.27
N SER A 14 3.60 -20.57 13.56
CA SER A 14 2.91 -19.43 14.17
C SER A 14 3.48 -18.09 13.69
N ASP A 15 4.79 -18.02 13.48
CA ASP A 15 5.46 -16.80 13.02
C ASP A 15 5.08 -16.49 11.56
N GLY A 16 5.03 -17.50 10.69
CA GLY A 16 4.58 -17.34 9.30
C GLY A 16 3.10 -16.96 9.17
N TYR A 17 2.24 -17.42 10.08
CA TYR A 17 0.82 -17.06 10.07
C TYR A 17 0.56 -15.64 10.59
N SER A 18 1.33 -15.19 11.57
CA SER A 18 1.24 -13.82 12.11
C SER A 18 1.70 -12.77 11.10
N ASP A 19 2.77 -13.06 10.37
CA ASP A 19 3.30 -12.17 9.32
C ASP A 19 2.33 -12.02 8.14
N PHE A 20 1.74 -13.13 7.69
CA PHE A 20 0.77 -13.12 6.59
C PHE A 20 -0.50 -12.32 6.95
N ASN A 21 -0.95 -12.39 8.20
CA ASN A 21 -2.12 -11.65 8.67
C ASN A 21 -1.82 -10.14 8.87
N SER A 22 -0.60 -9.81 9.22
CA SER A 22 -0.14 -8.42 9.35
C SER A 22 -0.09 -7.70 8.00
N SER A 23 0.47 -8.33 6.98
CA SER A 23 0.55 -7.77 5.62
C SER A 23 -0.83 -7.54 5.00
N ARG A 24 -1.78 -8.43 5.22
CA ARG A 24 -3.17 -8.25 4.75
C ARG A 24 -3.84 -7.05 5.41
N LYS A 25 -3.65 -6.85 6.70
CA LYS A 25 -4.19 -5.69 7.42
C LYS A 25 -3.63 -4.37 6.88
N ALA A 26 -2.33 -4.33 6.60
CA ALA A 26 -1.69 -3.15 6.01
C ALA A 26 -2.30 -2.79 4.64
N ILE A 27 -2.54 -3.77 3.78
CA ILE A 27 -3.18 -3.57 2.47
C ILE A 27 -4.60 -3.02 2.62
N TYR A 28 -5.42 -3.59 3.51
CA TYR A 28 -6.77 -3.07 3.76
C TYR A 28 -6.76 -1.64 4.31
N PHE A 29 -5.85 -1.34 5.23
CA PHE A 29 -5.68 0.03 5.75
C PHE A 29 -5.29 1.01 4.64
N SER A 30 -4.42 0.61 3.73
CA SER A 30 -3.99 1.43 2.59
C SER A 30 -5.14 1.70 1.62
N ILE A 31 -5.92 0.69 1.28
CA ILE A 31 -7.10 0.83 0.42
C ILE A 31 -8.14 1.75 1.07
N ALA A 32 -8.41 1.55 2.36
CA ALA A 32 -9.34 2.41 3.10
C ALA A 32 -8.87 3.87 3.15
N ALA A 33 -7.58 4.12 3.33
CA ALA A 33 -7.00 5.46 3.30
C ALA A 33 -7.17 6.13 1.93
N ILE A 34 -6.92 5.42 0.84
CA ILE A 34 -7.12 5.91 -0.53
C ILE A 34 -8.59 6.26 -0.76
N LEU A 35 -9.51 5.36 -0.43
CA LEU A 35 -10.94 5.59 -0.61
C LEU A 35 -11.43 6.78 0.22
N SER A 36 -11.02 6.88 1.49
CA SER A 36 -11.35 8.02 2.35
C SER A 36 -10.82 9.34 1.77
N TYR A 37 -9.61 9.33 1.27
CA TYR A 37 -9.00 10.49 0.63
C TYR A 37 -9.78 10.94 -0.61
N MET A 38 -10.19 10.02 -1.47
CA MET A 38 -11.00 10.32 -2.65
C MET A 38 -12.39 10.87 -2.28
N ILE A 39 -13.04 10.31 -1.27
CA ILE A 39 -14.36 10.78 -0.80
C ILE A 39 -14.24 12.20 -0.24
N ILE A 40 -13.25 12.47 0.60
CA ILE A 40 -13.01 13.81 1.19
C ILE A 40 -12.73 14.83 0.09
N GLY A 41 -11.84 14.51 -0.86
CA GLY A 41 -11.52 15.38 -1.97
C GLY A 41 -12.74 15.69 -2.83
N THR A 42 -13.50 14.67 -3.20
CA THR A 42 -14.74 14.84 -3.98
C THR A 42 -15.73 15.74 -3.24
N ALA A 43 -15.96 15.52 -1.95
CA ALA A 43 -16.87 16.32 -1.15
C ALA A 43 -16.42 17.80 -1.08
N VAL A 44 -15.13 18.06 -0.89
CA VAL A 44 -14.60 19.42 -0.82
C VAL A 44 -14.74 20.13 -2.17
N PHE A 45 -14.29 19.52 -3.27
CA PHE A 45 -14.33 20.16 -4.57
C PHE A 45 -15.76 20.33 -5.10
N ALA A 46 -16.65 19.38 -4.90
CA ALA A 46 -18.06 19.49 -5.30
C ALA A 46 -18.82 20.61 -4.57
N ASN A 47 -18.42 20.92 -3.33
CA ASN A 47 -19.07 22.00 -2.56
C ASN A 47 -18.37 23.36 -2.71
N TRP A 48 -17.13 23.38 -3.16
CA TRP A 48 -16.33 24.61 -3.21
C TRP A 48 -16.15 25.19 -4.61
N VAL A 49 -16.23 24.36 -5.63
CA VAL A 49 -16.10 24.81 -7.03
C VAL A 49 -17.48 24.99 -7.63
N ASP A 50 -17.83 26.24 -7.90
CA ASP A 50 -19.12 26.57 -8.50
C ASP A 50 -19.28 25.91 -9.88
N GLY A 51 -20.44 25.35 -10.11
CA GLY A 51 -20.79 24.69 -11.38
C GLY A 51 -20.29 23.24 -11.54
N TRP A 52 -19.55 22.71 -10.55
CA TRP A 52 -19.15 21.31 -10.58
C TRP A 52 -20.19 20.41 -9.93
N SER A 53 -20.56 19.36 -10.65
CA SER A 53 -21.33 18.26 -10.05
C SER A 53 -20.42 17.37 -9.19
N THR A 54 -21.03 16.53 -8.37
CA THR A 54 -20.27 15.50 -7.61
C THR A 54 -19.47 14.59 -8.54
N VAL A 55 -19.99 14.32 -9.74
CA VAL A 55 -19.32 13.50 -10.75
C VAL A 55 -18.11 14.22 -11.33
N ASP A 56 -18.21 15.52 -11.59
CA ASP A 56 -17.09 16.32 -12.09
C ASP A 56 -15.97 16.39 -11.05
N ALA A 57 -16.31 16.61 -9.79
CA ALA A 57 -15.36 16.59 -8.69
C ALA A 57 -14.68 15.24 -8.54
N LEU A 58 -15.43 14.14 -8.59
CA LEU A 58 -14.88 12.78 -8.53
C LEU A 58 -13.95 12.52 -9.72
N TYR A 59 -14.35 12.88 -10.92
CA TYR A 59 -13.54 12.74 -12.13
C TYR A 59 -12.22 13.51 -12.00
N TYR A 60 -12.28 14.78 -11.57
CA TYR A 60 -11.08 15.59 -11.32
C TYR A 60 -10.14 14.95 -10.31
N ILE A 61 -10.68 14.47 -9.20
CA ILE A 61 -9.90 13.80 -8.15
C ILE A 61 -9.24 12.54 -8.68
N VAL A 62 -9.98 11.69 -9.40
CA VAL A 62 -9.43 10.46 -9.98
C VAL A 62 -8.34 10.79 -11.00
N ALA A 63 -8.57 11.72 -11.91
CA ALA A 63 -7.60 12.11 -12.92
C ALA A 63 -6.32 12.72 -12.31
N THR A 64 -6.46 13.50 -11.25
CA THR A 64 -5.33 14.09 -10.51
C THR A 64 -4.58 13.03 -9.70
N PHE A 65 -5.31 12.20 -8.97
CA PHE A 65 -4.73 11.17 -8.11
C PHE A 65 -3.99 10.07 -8.89
N THR A 66 -4.51 9.70 -10.06
CA THR A 66 -3.84 8.76 -10.97
C THR A 66 -2.73 9.41 -11.80
N THR A 67 -2.43 10.68 -11.56
CA THR A 67 -1.42 11.46 -12.28
C THR A 67 -1.68 11.61 -13.80
N VAL A 68 -2.88 11.32 -14.27
CA VAL A 68 -3.27 11.49 -15.68
C VAL A 68 -3.43 12.96 -16.03
N GLY A 69 -4.17 13.72 -15.18
CA GLY A 69 -4.29 15.18 -15.27
C GLY A 69 -4.73 15.69 -16.63
N TYR A 70 -5.92 15.31 -17.10
CA TYR A 70 -6.42 15.74 -18.42
C TYR A 70 -6.48 17.27 -18.60
N GLY A 71 -6.68 18.01 -17.49
CA GLY A 71 -6.70 19.47 -17.50
C GLY A 71 -7.98 20.11 -18.05
N ASP A 72 -8.97 19.32 -18.41
CA ASP A 72 -10.29 19.74 -18.87
C ASP A 72 -11.14 20.33 -17.75
N LEU A 73 -11.02 19.80 -16.54
CA LEU A 73 -11.55 20.36 -15.31
C LEU A 73 -10.41 20.83 -14.41
N SER A 74 -10.43 22.09 -14.02
CA SER A 74 -9.43 22.66 -13.12
C SER A 74 -10.02 23.75 -12.24
N PRO A 75 -9.58 23.87 -10.97
CA PRO A 75 -10.02 24.93 -10.08
C PRO A 75 -9.69 26.30 -10.65
N VAL A 76 -10.64 27.26 -10.56
CA VAL A 76 -10.52 28.57 -11.19
C VAL A 76 -9.93 29.59 -10.21
N THR A 77 -10.36 29.57 -8.95
CA THR A 77 -9.96 30.56 -7.97
C THR A 77 -8.58 30.27 -7.36
N PRO A 78 -7.82 31.30 -6.97
CA PRO A 78 -6.50 31.11 -6.35
C PRO A 78 -6.55 30.20 -5.11
N GLY A 79 -7.55 30.36 -4.25
CA GLY A 79 -7.73 29.53 -3.05
C GLY A 79 -7.95 28.06 -3.37
N GLN A 80 -8.80 27.76 -4.35
CA GLN A 80 -9.05 26.39 -4.81
C GLN A 80 -7.79 25.77 -5.42
N ARG A 81 -6.99 26.55 -6.14
CA ARG A 81 -5.72 26.09 -6.72
C ARG A 81 -4.68 25.76 -5.64
N VAL A 82 -4.54 26.62 -4.64
CA VAL A 82 -3.63 26.37 -3.50
C VAL A 82 -4.05 25.10 -2.76
N PHE A 83 -5.34 24.95 -2.47
CA PHE A 83 -5.84 23.72 -1.86
C PHE A 83 -5.56 22.48 -2.74
N GLY A 84 -5.80 22.58 -4.04
CA GLY A 84 -5.53 21.53 -5.02
C GLY A 84 -4.06 21.09 -5.02
N ILE A 85 -3.12 22.05 -4.89
CA ILE A 85 -1.67 21.74 -4.79
C ILE A 85 -1.37 20.90 -3.54
N PHE A 86 -1.83 21.35 -2.37
CA PHE A 86 -1.63 20.59 -1.13
C PHE A 86 -2.29 19.22 -1.21
N PHE A 87 -3.52 19.19 -1.75
CA PHE A 87 -4.25 17.94 -1.94
C PHE A 87 -3.48 16.97 -2.85
N ALA A 88 -2.95 17.42 -4.00
CA ALA A 88 -2.17 16.59 -4.90
C ALA A 88 -0.88 16.04 -4.24
N ILE A 89 -0.14 16.88 -3.50
CA ILE A 89 1.07 16.47 -2.79
C ILE A 89 0.75 15.39 -1.75
N PHE A 90 -0.30 15.60 -0.94
CA PHE A 90 -0.75 14.59 0.02
C PHE A 90 -1.18 13.29 -0.66
N GLY A 91 -1.86 13.37 -1.80
CA GLY A 91 -2.25 12.20 -2.60
C GLY A 91 -1.06 11.37 -3.04
N ILE A 92 -0.01 12.02 -3.54
CA ILE A 92 1.24 11.35 -3.94
C ILE A 92 1.92 10.68 -2.74
N LEU A 93 1.94 11.34 -1.59
CA LEU A 93 2.51 10.75 -0.36
C LEU A 93 1.73 9.52 0.10
N VAL A 94 0.40 9.53 0.03
CA VAL A 94 -0.44 8.37 0.36
C VAL A 94 -0.18 7.21 -0.60
N LEU A 95 -0.15 7.46 -1.91
CA LEU A 95 0.17 6.45 -2.92
C LEU A 95 1.59 5.89 -2.75
N GLY A 96 2.56 6.76 -2.50
CA GLY A 96 3.96 6.38 -2.31
C GLY A 96 4.16 5.43 -1.13
N ASN A 97 3.49 5.70 0.00
CA ASN A 97 3.54 4.80 1.17
C ASN A 97 2.96 3.41 0.87
N VAL A 98 1.88 3.34 0.10
CA VAL A 98 1.26 2.06 -0.31
C VAL A 98 2.19 1.29 -1.24
N ALA A 99 2.73 1.95 -2.26
CA ALA A 99 3.63 1.32 -3.23
C ALA A 99 4.93 0.84 -2.56
N LEU A 100 5.53 1.66 -1.69
CA LEU A 100 6.72 1.29 -0.94
C LEU A 100 6.47 0.10 0.00
N GLY A 101 5.33 0.05 0.68
CA GLY A 101 4.97 -1.07 1.55
C GLY A 101 4.90 -2.40 0.79
N ILE A 102 4.25 -2.42 -0.37
CA ILE A 102 4.13 -3.62 -1.22
C ILE A 102 5.50 -4.06 -1.75
N VAL A 103 6.32 -3.12 -2.22
CA VAL A 103 7.66 -3.41 -2.75
C VAL A 103 8.59 -3.93 -1.65
N PHE A 104 8.55 -3.33 -0.45
CA PHE A 104 9.35 -3.77 0.70
C PHE A 104 9.01 -5.21 1.12
N ASP A 105 7.71 -5.55 1.22
CA ASP A 105 7.26 -6.90 1.55
C ASP A 105 7.73 -7.93 0.50
N GLN A 106 7.68 -7.59 -0.79
CA GLN A 106 8.17 -8.47 -1.85
C GLN A 106 9.68 -8.67 -1.79
N LEU A 107 10.45 -7.61 -1.53
CA LEU A 107 11.90 -7.69 -1.40
C LEU A 107 12.32 -8.55 -0.21
N ILE A 108 11.73 -8.31 0.98
CA ILE A 108 12.03 -9.07 2.19
C ILE A 108 11.72 -10.55 1.98
N ASN A 109 10.56 -10.88 1.41
CA ASN A 109 10.17 -12.26 1.13
C ASN A 109 11.11 -12.94 0.12
N SER A 110 11.59 -12.22 -0.89
CA SER A 110 12.54 -12.73 -1.86
C SER A 110 13.91 -13.02 -1.21
N PHE A 111 14.39 -12.12 -0.37
CA PHE A 111 15.66 -12.32 0.36
C PHE A 111 15.58 -13.48 1.36
N GLN A 112 14.47 -13.63 2.08
CA GLN A 112 14.29 -14.73 3.02
C GLN A 112 14.23 -16.09 2.32
N LYS A 113 13.57 -16.16 1.16
CA LYS A 113 13.50 -17.39 0.37
C LYS A 113 14.88 -17.81 -0.13
N THR A 114 15.70 -16.89 -0.61
CA THR A 114 17.06 -17.17 -1.06
C THR A 114 17.95 -17.67 0.09
N GLN A 115 17.80 -17.12 1.28
CA GLN A 115 18.54 -17.54 2.48
C GLN A 115 18.13 -18.94 2.95
N SER A 116 16.85 -19.29 2.90
CA SER A 116 16.36 -20.63 3.30
C SER A 116 16.81 -21.71 2.32
N ASP A 117 16.81 -21.44 1.02
CA ASP A 117 17.26 -22.38 0.00
C ASP A 117 18.78 -22.62 0.09
N SER A 118 19.56 -21.58 0.38
CA SER A 118 21.00 -21.69 0.60
C SER A 118 21.35 -22.55 1.84
N LYS A 119 20.61 -22.39 2.95
CA LYS A 119 20.79 -23.21 4.15
C LYS A 119 20.44 -24.66 3.93
N LYS A 120 19.36 -24.93 3.18
CA LYS A 120 18.91 -26.29 2.87
C LYS A 120 19.92 -27.03 1.98
N SER A 121 20.46 -26.36 0.97
CA SER A 121 21.50 -26.92 0.09
C SER A 121 22.80 -27.25 0.85
N SER A 122 23.16 -26.44 1.84
CA SER A 122 24.34 -26.69 2.68
C SER A 122 24.13 -27.90 3.62
N GLN A 123 22.94 -28.05 4.18
CA GLN A 123 22.61 -29.21 5.05
C GLN A 123 22.56 -30.53 4.26
N ASP A 124 21.97 -30.54 3.08
CA ASP A 124 21.91 -31.73 2.23
C ASP A 124 23.32 -32.20 1.82
N LYS A 125 24.24 -31.25 1.60
CA LYS A 125 25.64 -31.56 1.28
C LYS A 125 26.44 -32.14 2.44
N PHE A 126 26.06 -31.83 3.67
CA PHE A 126 26.68 -32.41 4.87
C PHE A 126 26.13 -33.84 5.20
N MET A 127 24.89 -34.11 4.87
CA MET A 127 24.23 -35.39 5.11
C MET A 127 24.57 -36.46 4.07
N SER A 128 25.10 -36.09 2.90
CA SER A 128 25.47 -36.99 1.81
C SER A 128 26.91 -37.50 1.85
N LYS A 129 27.68 -37.16 2.90
CA LYS A 129 29.02 -37.66 3.19
C LYS A 129 29.02 -38.64 4.39
#